data_c1bd6de09d9f3829574f304f4e73cbcd
#
_entry.id   c1bd6de09d9f3829574f304f4e73cbcd
#
_cell.length_a   1.000
_cell.length_b   1.000
_cell.length_c   1.000
_cell.angle_alpha   90.00
_cell.angle_beta   90.00
_cell.angle_gamma   90.00
#
_symmetry.space_group_name_H-M   'P 1'
#
loop_
_entity.id
_entity.type
_entity.pdbx_description
1 polymer ?
#
loop_
_entity_poly.entity_id
_entity_poly.type
_entity_poly.pdbx_seq_one_letter_code
_entity_poly.pdbx_strand_id
1 'polypeptide(L)'
;MANSDKEFIVAVELGSSKISGIAGKKKDGTMQILAYAEEKTVGCVKRGVVYNIEKTYQSVNNIIAKLEAVLKTKISRAYVGLGGQSVRSYKCVIKRNLLTQSYITNEAIDAIRQESYEIPFNDYEVLENFPQEYVVDSSIIADPVGVMGTNIEGEFLDVIAKSNLRTNIETVFANAGVAIAEGLISPLQLANNVLTDAEKRSGCALVDLGADTTTLVVYKNNIVRYLVTIPLGCSNINKDLATLPIDDAETEDVKLKYGDACQDTDMSEEADPQFYTTSDGRQIDRKSVV
;
A
#
# COMPACT_ATOMS: atom_id res chain seq x y z
N MET A 1 9.21 -36.53 14.05
CA MET A 1 8.35 -36.11 12.92
C MET A 1 7.88 -34.70 13.24
N ALA A 2 8.43 -33.72 12.54
CA ALA A 2 8.20 -32.29 12.80
C ALA A 2 6.79 -31.91 12.39
N ASN A 3 6.15 -31.13 13.24
CA ASN A 3 4.76 -30.66 13.19
C ASN A 3 4.62 -29.60 12.06
N SER A 4 4.70 -29.97 10.78
CA SER A 4 4.60 -29.07 9.61
C SER A 4 3.17 -28.60 9.29
N ASP A 5 2.16 -29.08 10.06
CA ASP A 5 0.75 -28.90 9.72
C ASP A 5 0.04 -27.71 10.40
N LYS A 6 0.75 -26.85 11.12
CA LYS A 6 0.14 -25.76 11.91
C LYS A 6 0.70 -24.36 11.65
N GLU A 7 1.40 -24.14 10.56
CA GLU A 7 1.92 -22.81 10.29
C GLU A 7 0.85 -21.94 9.61
N PHE A 8 0.20 -21.09 10.41
CA PHE A 8 -0.71 -20.06 9.90
C PHE A 8 0.09 -18.89 9.36
N ILE A 9 -0.36 -18.36 8.24
CA ILE A 9 0.10 -17.09 7.70
C ILE A 9 -0.88 -16.04 8.20
N VAL A 10 -0.36 -15.05 8.92
CA VAL A 10 -1.13 -13.93 9.45
C VAL A 10 -0.65 -12.66 8.77
N ALA A 11 -1.56 -11.83 8.30
CA ALA A 11 -1.27 -10.52 7.75
C ALA A 11 -2.14 -9.44 8.41
N VAL A 12 -1.54 -8.28 8.65
CA VAL A 12 -2.22 -7.12 9.25
C VAL A 12 -1.98 -5.90 8.37
N GLU A 13 -3.06 -5.18 8.06
CA GLU A 13 -3.05 -3.92 7.33
C GLU A 13 -3.49 -2.77 8.24
N LEU A 14 -2.71 -1.69 8.26
CA LEU A 14 -2.94 -0.50 9.09
C LEU A 14 -3.58 0.62 8.25
N GLY A 15 -4.88 0.49 7.96
CA GLY A 15 -5.63 1.47 7.17
C GLY A 15 -6.08 2.70 7.98
N SER A 16 -6.39 3.80 7.28
CA SER A 16 -6.85 5.05 7.91
C SER A 16 -8.30 4.99 8.39
N SER A 17 -9.14 4.11 7.83
CA SER A 17 -10.53 3.90 8.29
C SER A 17 -10.66 2.69 9.20
N LYS A 18 -9.88 1.64 8.94
CA LYS A 18 -9.88 0.41 9.74
C LYS A 18 -8.49 -0.23 9.71
N ILE A 19 -8.18 -0.95 10.78
CA ILE A 19 -7.09 -1.90 10.84
C ILE A 19 -7.71 -3.28 10.64
N SER A 20 -7.13 -4.08 9.76
CA SER A 20 -7.64 -5.41 9.42
C SER A 20 -6.58 -6.47 9.60
N GLY A 21 -6.99 -7.63 10.11
CA GLY A 21 -6.15 -8.79 10.24
C GLY A 21 -6.79 -10.01 9.60
N ILE A 22 -5.98 -10.79 8.90
CA ILE A 22 -6.39 -12.02 8.26
C ILE A 22 -5.45 -13.14 8.62
N ALA A 23 -5.99 -14.34 8.83
CA ALA A 23 -5.19 -15.53 9.05
C ALA A 23 -5.63 -16.65 8.12
N GLY A 24 -4.67 -17.32 7.51
CA GLY A 24 -4.92 -18.39 6.57
C GLY A 24 -3.87 -19.48 6.63
N LYS A 25 -4.12 -20.55 5.87
CA LYS A 25 -3.22 -21.68 5.69
C LYS A 25 -3.10 -22.01 4.22
N LYS A 26 -1.89 -22.27 3.75
CA LYS A 26 -1.67 -22.75 2.38
C LYS A 26 -2.11 -24.21 2.30
N LYS A 27 -3.05 -24.52 1.40
CA LYS A 27 -3.54 -25.86 1.12
C LYS A 27 -3.66 -26.05 -0.38
N ASP A 28 -3.04 -27.10 -0.90
CA ASP A 28 -3.10 -27.48 -2.32
C ASP A 28 -2.76 -26.31 -3.28
N GLY A 29 -1.75 -25.52 -2.93
CA GLY A 29 -1.31 -24.37 -3.73
C GLY A 29 -2.16 -23.09 -3.57
N THR A 30 -3.31 -23.15 -2.88
CA THR A 30 -4.20 -22.03 -2.62
C THR A 30 -4.15 -21.58 -1.16
N MET A 31 -4.50 -20.31 -0.90
CA MET A 31 -4.62 -19.77 0.46
C MET A 31 -6.06 -19.98 0.95
N GLN A 32 -6.23 -20.81 1.98
CA GLN A 32 -7.50 -20.95 2.67
C GLN A 32 -7.55 -19.95 3.83
N ILE A 33 -8.50 -19.02 3.78
CA ILE A 33 -8.73 -18.06 4.85
C ILE A 33 -9.50 -18.77 5.97
N LEU A 34 -8.98 -18.63 7.18
CA LEU A 34 -9.51 -19.28 8.39
C LEU A 34 -10.11 -18.29 9.36
N ALA A 35 -9.59 -17.07 9.44
CA ALA A 35 -10.06 -16.03 10.32
C ALA A 35 -9.85 -14.65 9.70
N TYR A 36 -10.76 -13.73 10.00
CA TYR A 36 -10.69 -12.31 9.67
C TYR A 36 -11.17 -11.51 10.88
N ALA A 37 -10.50 -10.39 11.14
CA ALA A 37 -10.89 -9.45 12.18
C ALA A 37 -10.61 -8.03 11.70
N GLU A 38 -11.44 -7.08 12.14
CA GLU A 38 -11.21 -5.66 11.90
C GLU A 38 -11.57 -4.82 13.12
N GLU A 39 -10.95 -3.63 13.19
CA GLU A 39 -11.19 -2.58 14.16
C GLU A 39 -11.27 -1.24 13.43
N LYS A 40 -12.24 -0.39 13.79
CA LYS A 40 -12.30 0.99 13.26
C LYS A 40 -11.08 1.78 13.73
N THR A 41 -10.48 2.51 12.83
CA THR A 41 -9.36 3.40 13.14
C THR A 41 -9.91 4.72 13.71
N VAL A 42 -9.65 4.98 15.00
CA VAL A 42 -10.08 6.22 15.65
C VAL A 42 -8.85 6.95 16.21
N GLY A 43 -8.28 7.85 15.39
CA GLY A 43 -7.15 8.69 15.79
C GLY A 43 -5.84 7.94 16.05
N CYS A 44 -5.68 6.72 15.56
CA CYS A 44 -4.47 5.91 15.71
C CYS A 44 -3.63 5.89 14.41
N VAL A 45 -4.26 5.76 13.25
CA VAL A 45 -3.60 5.85 11.93
C VAL A 45 -4.21 7.01 11.16
N LYS A 46 -3.38 7.83 10.51
CA LYS A 46 -3.81 8.95 9.65
C LYS A 46 -3.01 8.90 8.35
N ARG A 47 -3.69 8.97 7.24
CA ARG A 47 -3.08 8.92 5.90
C ARG A 47 -2.15 7.72 5.73
N GLY A 48 -2.56 6.56 6.29
CA GLY A 48 -1.80 5.31 6.27
C GLY A 48 -0.56 5.29 7.17
N VAL A 49 -0.35 6.28 8.03
CA VAL A 49 0.81 6.37 8.93
C VAL A 49 0.36 6.25 10.38
N VAL A 50 1.06 5.45 11.18
CA VAL A 50 0.83 5.35 12.62
C VAL A 50 1.07 6.71 13.27
N TYR A 51 0.00 7.33 13.73
CA TYR A 51 -0.01 8.63 14.36
C TYR A 51 0.08 8.54 15.91
N ASN A 52 -0.60 7.54 16.48
CA ASN A 52 -0.59 7.27 17.91
C ASN A 52 -0.25 5.79 18.14
N ILE A 53 0.97 5.53 18.60
CA ILE A 53 1.50 4.18 18.80
C ILE A 53 0.65 3.40 19.79
N GLU A 54 0.29 4.00 20.94
CA GLU A 54 -0.47 3.31 21.99
C GLU A 54 -1.86 2.86 21.52
N LYS A 55 -2.61 3.77 20.87
CA LYS A 55 -3.92 3.43 20.32
C LYS A 55 -3.83 2.39 19.20
N THR A 56 -2.79 2.49 18.35
CA THR A 56 -2.58 1.52 17.27
C THR A 56 -2.24 0.15 17.84
N TYR A 57 -1.38 0.10 18.85
CA TYR A 57 -1.07 -1.13 19.58
C TYR A 57 -2.32 -1.78 20.16
N GLN A 58 -3.20 -1.02 20.84
CA GLN A 58 -4.44 -1.54 21.42
C GLN A 58 -5.34 -2.16 20.33
N SER A 59 -5.50 -1.51 19.19
CA SER A 59 -6.27 -2.03 18.06
C SER A 59 -5.65 -3.29 17.46
N VAL A 60 -4.33 -3.31 17.27
CA VAL A 60 -3.61 -4.50 16.77
C VAL A 60 -3.76 -5.65 17.75
N ASN A 61 -3.59 -5.40 19.05
CA ASN A 61 -3.74 -6.44 20.08
C ASN A 61 -5.16 -7.04 20.10
N ASN A 62 -6.20 -6.20 19.94
CA ASN A 62 -7.58 -6.67 19.82
C ASN A 62 -7.79 -7.58 18.60
N ILE A 63 -7.21 -7.19 17.44
CA ILE A 63 -7.28 -7.99 16.21
C ILE A 63 -6.57 -9.32 16.40
N ILE A 64 -5.36 -9.33 16.94
CA ILE A 64 -4.61 -10.56 17.22
C ILE A 64 -5.42 -11.47 18.17
N ALA A 65 -5.98 -10.92 19.24
CA ALA A 65 -6.80 -11.69 20.18
C ALA A 65 -8.05 -12.30 19.50
N LYS A 66 -8.73 -11.57 18.61
CA LYS A 66 -9.87 -12.09 17.84
C LYS A 66 -9.45 -13.23 16.91
N LEU A 67 -8.33 -13.09 16.21
CA LEU A 67 -7.81 -14.15 15.33
C LEU A 67 -7.40 -15.39 16.14
N GLU A 68 -6.68 -15.21 17.24
CA GLU A 68 -6.30 -16.30 18.16
C GLU A 68 -7.50 -17.05 18.72
N ALA A 69 -8.59 -16.33 19.04
CA ALA A 69 -9.82 -16.93 19.55
C ALA A 69 -10.47 -17.89 18.53
N VAL A 70 -10.38 -17.56 17.22
CA VAL A 70 -10.88 -18.42 16.13
C VAL A 70 -9.91 -19.58 15.88
N LEU A 71 -8.62 -19.29 15.79
CA LEU A 71 -7.58 -20.26 15.44
C LEU A 71 -7.27 -21.24 16.58
N LYS A 72 -7.64 -20.89 17.82
CA LYS A 72 -7.30 -21.63 19.06
C LYS A 72 -5.79 -21.82 19.24
N THR A 73 -4.99 -20.87 18.76
CA THR A 73 -3.52 -20.88 18.86
C THR A 73 -2.98 -19.47 18.98
N LYS A 74 -1.78 -19.34 19.55
CA LYS A 74 -1.09 -18.07 19.68
C LYS A 74 -0.43 -17.64 18.36
N ILE A 75 -0.51 -16.35 18.07
CA ILE A 75 0.12 -15.70 16.92
C ILE A 75 1.41 -15.04 17.40
N SER A 76 2.55 -15.55 16.97
CA SER A 76 3.86 -15.02 17.33
C SER A 76 4.48 -14.12 16.27
N ARG A 77 4.00 -14.20 15.02
CA ARG A 77 4.51 -13.39 13.89
C ARG A 77 3.40 -13.06 12.89
N ALA A 78 3.56 -11.93 12.21
CA ALA A 78 2.64 -11.49 11.15
C ALA A 78 3.38 -10.77 10.02
N TYR A 79 2.84 -10.84 8.82
CA TYR A 79 3.18 -9.95 7.71
C TYR A 79 2.45 -8.63 7.91
N VAL A 80 3.09 -7.51 7.59
CA VAL A 80 2.51 -6.18 7.83
C VAL A 80 2.59 -5.33 6.59
N GLY A 81 1.48 -4.71 6.24
CA GLY A 81 1.42 -3.76 5.13
C GLY A 81 2.17 -2.46 5.45
N LEU A 82 3.06 -2.06 4.55
CA LEU A 82 3.74 -0.77 4.55
C LEU A 82 3.09 0.13 3.49
N GLY A 83 2.39 1.17 3.95
CA GLY A 83 1.67 2.10 3.09
C GLY A 83 1.66 3.50 3.67
N GLY A 84 0.90 4.40 3.04
CA GLY A 84 0.67 5.75 3.56
C GLY A 84 1.33 6.86 2.75
N GLN A 85 1.05 8.10 3.16
CA GLN A 85 1.32 9.31 2.38
C GLN A 85 2.78 9.58 2.02
N SER A 86 3.74 8.93 2.70
CA SER A 86 5.17 9.12 2.43
C SER A 86 5.73 8.12 1.40
N VAL A 87 4.95 7.08 1.05
CA VAL A 87 5.40 6.03 0.13
C VAL A 87 5.33 6.55 -1.30
N ARG A 88 6.47 6.57 -1.97
CA ARG A 88 6.60 7.03 -3.36
C ARG A 88 7.83 6.44 -4.02
N SER A 89 7.83 6.44 -5.33
CA SER A 89 9.00 6.05 -6.11
C SER A 89 9.92 7.23 -6.38
N TYR A 90 11.20 6.94 -6.46
CA TYR A 90 12.27 7.85 -6.86
C TYR A 90 13.14 7.16 -7.92
N LYS A 91 13.41 7.83 -9.02
CA LYS A 91 14.31 7.32 -10.06
C LYS A 91 15.73 7.76 -9.79
N CYS A 92 16.67 6.84 -9.88
CA CYS A 92 18.09 7.14 -9.80
C CYS A 92 18.85 6.47 -10.95
N VAL A 93 19.99 7.02 -11.30
CA VAL A 93 20.88 6.49 -12.32
C VAL A 93 22.29 6.38 -11.73
N ILE A 94 22.80 5.17 -11.71
CA ILE A 94 24.18 4.88 -11.28
C ILE A 94 25.03 4.64 -12.53
N LYS A 95 26.16 5.33 -12.60
CA LYS A 95 27.10 5.23 -13.72
C LYS A 95 28.45 4.73 -13.22
N ARG A 96 28.99 3.73 -13.91
CA ARG A 96 30.32 3.20 -13.58
C ARG A 96 31.15 3.04 -14.83
N ASN A 97 32.39 3.57 -14.76
CA ASN A 97 33.42 3.33 -15.77
C ASN A 97 34.26 2.11 -15.35
N LEU A 98 34.44 1.16 -16.26
CA LEU A 98 35.16 -0.09 -16.01
C LEU A 98 36.66 0.02 -16.25
N LEU A 99 37.21 1.25 -16.51
CA LEU A 99 38.62 1.57 -16.77
C LEU A 99 39.18 0.92 -18.04
N THR A 100 38.84 -0.34 -18.29
CA THR A 100 39.23 -1.11 -19.49
C THR A 100 38.00 -1.84 -20.03
N GLN A 101 37.98 -2.08 -21.33
CA GLN A 101 36.93 -2.88 -21.93
C GLN A 101 36.93 -4.29 -21.31
N SER A 102 35.84 -4.65 -20.69
CA SER A 102 35.68 -5.94 -19.98
C SER A 102 34.25 -6.45 -20.06
N TYR A 103 34.06 -7.73 -19.77
CA TYR A 103 32.73 -8.30 -19.65
C TYR A 103 32.06 -7.79 -18.38
N ILE A 104 30.80 -7.39 -18.50
CA ILE A 104 29.96 -7.02 -17.36
C ILE A 104 29.60 -8.30 -16.62
N THR A 105 29.87 -8.33 -15.32
CA THR A 105 29.60 -9.48 -14.45
C THR A 105 28.39 -9.21 -13.55
N ASN A 106 27.85 -10.27 -12.93
CA ASN A 106 26.80 -10.14 -11.92
C ASN A 106 27.25 -9.24 -10.76
N GLU A 107 28.51 -9.37 -10.32
CA GLU A 107 29.07 -8.56 -9.24
C GLU A 107 29.10 -7.06 -9.61
N ALA A 108 29.32 -6.73 -10.89
CA ALA A 108 29.27 -5.34 -11.35
C ALA A 108 27.83 -4.80 -11.30
N ILE A 109 26.84 -5.61 -11.68
CA ILE A 109 25.43 -5.25 -11.58
C ILE A 109 24.99 -5.10 -10.12
N ASP A 110 25.34 -6.07 -9.27
CA ASP A 110 25.02 -6.02 -7.83
C ASP A 110 25.67 -4.79 -7.18
N ALA A 111 26.88 -4.44 -7.58
CA ALA A 111 27.59 -3.29 -7.06
C ALA A 111 26.89 -1.95 -7.42
N ILE A 112 26.46 -1.75 -8.67
CA ILE A 112 25.72 -0.53 -9.04
C ILE A 112 24.32 -0.49 -8.43
N ARG A 113 23.70 -1.65 -8.23
CA ARG A 113 22.44 -1.76 -7.48
C ARG A 113 22.63 -1.41 -6.02
N GLN A 114 23.70 -1.87 -5.40
CA GLN A 114 24.02 -1.52 -4.01
C GLN A 114 24.28 -0.02 -3.85
N GLU A 115 24.98 0.61 -4.80
CA GLU A 115 25.18 2.07 -4.81
C GLU A 115 23.86 2.84 -4.86
N SER A 116 22.83 2.33 -5.54
CA SER A 116 21.50 2.99 -5.56
C SER A 116 20.84 2.96 -4.20
N TYR A 117 21.01 1.89 -3.41
CA TYR A 117 20.50 1.83 -2.02
C TYR A 117 21.25 2.79 -1.08
N GLU A 118 22.48 3.16 -1.40
CA GLU A 118 23.32 4.03 -0.57
C GLU A 118 23.09 5.52 -0.84
N ILE A 119 22.22 5.86 -1.81
CA ILE A 119 21.84 7.26 -2.05
C ILE A 119 21.18 7.82 -0.77
N PRO A 120 21.73 8.89 -0.18
CA PRO A 120 21.20 9.44 1.05
C PRO A 120 19.86 10.17 0.77
N PHE A 121 18.81 9.71 1.40
CA PHE A 121 17.53 10.41 1.44
C PHE A 121 17.32 11.00 2.83
N ASN A 122 17.27 12.33 2.95
CA ASN A 122 16.97 12.98 4.21
C ASN A 122 15.60 12.53 4.73
N ASP A 123 15.56 11.95 5.94
CA ASP A 123 14.35 11.45 6.61
C ASP A 123 13.57 10.34 5.87
N TYR A 124 14.15 9.76 4.81
CA TYR A 124 13.55 8.63 4.08
C TYR A 124 14.48 7.43 4.05
N GLU A 125 13.90 6.26 3.95
CA GLU A 125 14.59 4.98 3.72
C GLU A 125 14.10 4.36 2.42
N VAL A 126 14.96 3.57 1.77
CA VAL A 126 14.58 2.74 0.61
C VAL A 126 13.91 1.48 1.15
N LEU A 127 12.65 1.26 0.77
CA LEU A 127 11.90 0.06 1.10
C LEU A 127 12.20 -1.08 0.12
N GLU A 128 12.31 -0.75 -1.17
CA GLU A 128 12.56 -1.71 -2.25
C GLU A 128 13.17 -0.99 -3.46
N ASN A 129 13.96 -1.73 -4.27
CA ASN A 129 14.64 -1.22 -5.45
C ASN A 129 14.33 -2.10 -6.67
N PHE A 130 13.87 -1.46 -7.74
CA PHE A 130 13.50 -2.11 -9.00
C PHE A 130 14.43 -1.66 -10.13
N PRO A 131 15.26 -2.56 -10.70
CA PRO A 131 15.98 -2.25 -11.92
C PRO A 131 15.02 -1.87 -13.04
N GLN A 132 15.35 -0.82 -13.79
CA GLN A 132 14.54 -0.32 -14.88
C GLN A 132 15.15 -0.65 -16.24
N GLU A 133 16.34 -0.13 -16.49
CA GLU A 133 17.08 -0.27 -17.73
C GLU A 133 18.58 -0.22 -17.45
N TYR A 134 19.34 -0.89 -18.30
CA TYR A 134 20.80 -0.79 -18.32
C TYR A 134 21.26 -0.20 -19.65
N VAL A 135 22.31 0.63 -19.61
CA VAL A 135 22.93 1.17 -20.80
C VAL A 135 24.42 0.81 -20.76
N VAL A 136 24.92 0.14 -21.78
CA VAL A 136 26.32 -0.23 -21.95
C VAL A 136 26.86 0.48 -23.21
N ASP A 137 27.88 1.32 -23.03
CA ASP A 137 28.49 2.11 -24.10
C ASP A 137 27.43 2.77 -25.03
N SER A 138 26.41 3.42 -24.44
CA SER A 138 25.28 4.09 -25.11
C SER A 138 24.21 3.18 -25.72
N SER A 139 24.27 1.87 -25.52
CA SER A 139 23.25 0.93 -26.00
C SER A 139 22.37 0.45 -24.83
N ILE A 140 21.03 0.54 -25.00
CA ILE A 140 20.08 0.01 -24.01
C ILE A 140 20.07 -1.51 -24.11
N ILE A 141 20.30 -2.16 -22.98
CA ILE A 141 20.40 -3.63 -22.89
C ILE A 141 19.58 -4.12 -21.70
N ALA A 142 18.67 -5.05 -21.93
CA ALA A 142 17.78 -5.58 -20.90
C ALA A 142 18.55 -6.47 -19.90
N ASP A 143 19.48 -7.30 -20.38
CA ASP A 143 20.35 -8.14 -19.57
C ASP A 143 21.82 -7.86 -19.98
N PRO A 144 22.56 -7.04 -19.20
CA PRO A 144 23.90 -6.63 -19.55
C PRO A 144 24.97 -7.68 -19.18
N VAL A 145 24.63 -8.72 -18.43
CA VAL A 145 25.63 -9.72 -17.99
C VAL A 145 26.23 -10.46 -19.19
N GLY A 146 27.57 -10.50 -19.27
CA GLY A 146 28.31 -11.10 -20.38
C GLY A 146 28.49 -10.17 -21.60
N VAL A 147 27.92 -8.96 -21.58
CA VAL A 147 28.18 -7.94 -22.63
C VAL A 147 29.54 -7.31 -22.35
N MET A 148 30.31 -7.01 -23.42
CA MET A 148 31.57 -6.32 -23.34
C MET A 148 31.36 -4.82 -23.43
N GLY A 149 31.92 -4.05 -22.51
CA GLY A 149 31.78 -2.60 -22.48
C GLY A 149 32.86 -1.90 -21.66
N THR A 150 32.90 -0.57 -21.74
CA THR A 150 33.75 0.30 -20.94
C THR A 150 32.97 1.12 -19.92
N ASN A 151 31.68 1.35 -20.19
CA ASN A 151 30.80 2.09 -19.30
C ASN A 151 29.48 1.33 -19.12
N ILE A 152 29.00 1.33 -17.90
CA ILE A 152 27.67 0.81 -17.58
C ILE A 152 26.90 1.84 -16.79
N GLU A 153 25.66 2.06 -17.18
CA GLU A 153 24.66 2.85 -16.43
C GLU A 153 23.51 1.94 -16.07
N GLY A 154 23.07 1.97 -14.80
CA GLY A 154 21.83 1.33 -14.35
C GLY A 154 20.82 2.37 -13.93
N GLU A 155 19.63 2.37 -14.54
CA GLU A 155 18.48 3.12 -14.04
C GLU A 155 17.72 2.24 -13.04
N PHE A 156 17.44 2.79 -11.87
CA PHE A 156 16.68 2.11 -10.80
C PHE A 156 15.49 2.95 -10.37
N LEU A 157 14.44 2.28 -9.93
CA LEU A 157 13.30 2.88 -9.27
C LEU A 157 13.31 2.44 -7.81
N ASP A 158 13.64 3.36 -6.92
CA ASP A 158 13.58 3.15 -5.47
C ASP A 158 12.19 3.47 -4.96
N VAL A 159 11.56 2.57 -4.23
CA VAL A 159 10.38 2.87 -3.45
C VAL A 159 10.85 3.33 -2.08
N ILE A 160 10.59 4.58 -1.75
CA ILE A 160 11.04 5.21 -0.50
C ILE A 160 9.85 5.58 0.38
N ALA A 161 10.09 5.59 1.68
CA ALA A 161 9.15 6.11 2.68
C ALA A 161 9.90 6.85 3.78
N LYS A 162 9.20 7.68 4.56
CA LYS A 162 9.80 8.28 5.75
C LYS A 162 10.27 7.21 6.71
N SER A 163 11.47 7.36 7.26
CA SER A 163 12.14 6.38 8.15
C SER A 163 11.28 6.04 9.39
N ASN A 164 10.47 6.96 9.87
CA ASN A 164 9.57 6.71 10.99
C ASN A 164 8.37 5.80 10.65
N LEU A 165 8.08 5.55 9.38
CA LEU A 165 7.01 4.64 8.98
C LEU A 165 7.25 3.24 9.54
N ARG A 166 8.41 2.67 9.23
CA ARG A 166 8.81 1.33 9.66
C ARG A 166 8.99 1.26 11.18
N THR A 167 9.73 2.21 11.76
CA THR A 167 10.01 2.26 13.21
C THR A 167 8.73 2.31 14.05
N ASN A 168 7.74 3.11 13.65
CA ASN A 168 6.47 3.17 14.38
C ASN A 168 5.70 1.85 14.30
N ILE A 169 5.67 1.21 13.13
CA ILE A 169 5.02 -0.09 12.94
C ILE A 169 5.71 -1.16 13.77
N GLU A 170 7.05 -1.23 13.73
CA GLU A 170 7.85 -2.16 14.52
C GLU A 170 7.58 -1.99 16.04
N THR A 171 7.49 -0.75 16.50
CA THR A 171 7.18 -0.43 17.91
C THR A 171 5.78 -0.93 18.28
N VAL A 172 4.78 -0.72 17.42
CA VAL A 172 3.40 -1.20 17.66
C VAL A 172 3.37 -2.73 17.81
N PHE A 173 4.01 -3.45 16.89
CA PHE A 173 4.01 -4.92 16.89
C PHE A 173 4.86 -5.51 18.00
N ALA A 174 6.00 -4.87 18.34
CA ALA A 174 6.81 -5.25 19.50
C ALA A 174 6.00 -5.14 20.80
N ASN A 175 5.24 -4.06 20.98
CA ASN A 175 4.36 -3.89 22.14
C ASN A 175 3.24 -4.95 22.17
N ALA A 176 2.77 -5.41 21.02
CA ALA A 176 1.79 -6.49 20.92
C ALA A 176 2.38 -7.89 21.14
N GLY A 177 3.71 -8.01 21.28
CA GLY A 177 4.40 -9.29 21.40
C GLY A 177 4.36 -10.14 20.14
N VAL A 178 4.17 -9.52 18.97
CA VAL A 178 4.10 -10.17 17.66
C VAL A 178 5.30 -9.73 16.82
N ALA A 179 6.13 -10.67 16.39
CA ALA A 179 7.23 -10.37 15.50
C ALA A 179 6.73 -10.05 14.08
N ILE A 180 7.32 -9.07 13.42
CA ILE A 180 7.06 -8.82 12.00
C ILE A 180 7.86 -9.85 11.20
N ALA A 181 7.17 -10.73 10.46
CA ALA A 181 7.79 -11.69 9.57
C ALA A 181 8.41 -10.98 8.37
N GLU A 182 7.66 -10.03 7.80
CA GLU A 182 8.09 -9.19 6.69
C GLU A 182 7.17 -7.96 6.61
N GLY A 183 7.76 -6.80 6.28
CA GLY A 183 7.02 -5.59 5.91
C GLY A 183 6.83 -5.54 4.40
N LEU A 184 5.60 -5.62 3.93
CA LEU A 184 5.26 -5.67 2.51
C LEU A 184 4.70 -4.32 2.05
N ILE A 185 5.18 -3.80 0.93
CA ILE A 185 4.65 -2.55 0.35
C ILE A 185 3.23 -2.82 -0.15
N SER A 186 2.21 -2.38 0.63
CA SER A 186 0.79 -2.69 0.40
C SER A 186 0.32 -2.44 -1.03
N PRO A 187 0.59 -1.26 -1.66
CA PRO A 187 0.14 -1.01 -3.03
C PRO A 187 0.73 -1.98 -4.06
N LEU A 188 1.97 -2.44 -3.86
CA LEU A 188 2.59 -3.42 -4.76
C LEU A 188 1.98 -4.81 -4.59
N GLN A 189 1.67 -5.20 -3.34
CA GLN A 189 1.00 -6.47 -3.08
C GLN A 189 -0.43 -6.46 -3.62
N LEU A 190 -1.15 -5.35 -3.49
CA LEU A 190 -2.47 -5.18 -4.10
C LEU A 190 -2.37 -5.33 -5.62
N ALA A 191 -1.45 -4.63 -6.27
CA ALA A 191 -1.23 -4.71 -7.70
C ALA A 191 -0.87 -6.14 -8.17
N ASN A 192 -0.09 -6.88 -7.39
CA ASN A 192 0.27 -8.25 -7.70
C ASN A 192 -0.92 -9.23 -7.64
N ASN A 193 -1.93 -8.92 -6.83
CA ASN A 193 -3.12 -9.76 -6.70
C ASN A 193 -4.27 -9.36 -7.64
N VAL A 194 -4.35 -8.09 -8.04
CA VAL A 194 -5.47 -7.56 -8.84
C VAL A 194 -5.14 -7.53 -10.34
N LEU A 195 -3.91 -7.19 -10.70
CA LEU A 195 -3.49 -7.04 -12.09
C LEU A 195 -2.95 -8.37 -12.66
N THR A 196 -3.34 -8.66 -13.87
CA THR A 196 -2.80 -9.80 -14.65
C THR A 196 -1.42 -9.48 -15.22
N ASP A 197 -0.62 -10.50 -15.51
CA ASP A 197 0.68 -10.34 -16.19
C ASP A 197 0.55 -9.70 -17.58
N ALA A 198 -0.57 -9.94 -18.28
CA ALA A 198 -0.85 -9.33 -19.58
C ALA A 198 -1.04 -7.81 -19.46
N GLU A 199 -1.79 -7.34 -18.45
CA GLU A 199 -1.99 -5.92 -18.17
C GLU A 199 -0.67 -5.24 -17.76
N LYS A 200 0.07 -5.83 -16.82
CA LYS A 200 1.39 -5.32 -16.40
C LYS A 200 2.38 -5.22 -17.56
N ARG A 201 2.35 -6.20 -18.51
CA ARG A 201 3.19 -6.19 -19.70
C ARG A 201 2.79 -5.11 -20.69
N SER A 202 1.49 -5.01 -21.00
CA SER A 202 0.95 -4.03 -21.93
C SER A 202 1.09 -2.59 -21.44
N GLY A 203 1.09 -2.42 -20.14
CA GLY A 203 1.08 -1.14 -19.43
C GLY A 203 -0.29 -0.84 -18.86
N CYS A 204 -0.33 -0.65 -17.57
CA CYS A 204 -1.53 -0.33 -16.81
C CYS A 204 -1.21 0.55 -15.60
N ALA A 205 -2.26 1.14 -15.06
CA ALA A 205 -2.21 1.89 -13.82
C ALA A 205 -3.24 1.31 -12.84
N LEU A 206 -2.80 1.02 -11.62
CA LEU A 206 -3.69 0.71 -10.51
C LEU A 206 -3.89 1.98 -9.68
N VAL A 207 -5.15 2.34 -9.46
CA VAL A 207 -5.53 3.42 -8.54
C VAL A 207 -6.24 2.79 -7.35
N ASP A 208 -5.66 2.92 -6.18
CA ASP A 208 -6.22 2.48 -4.90
C ASP A 208 -6.79 3.69 -4.16
N LEU A 209 -8.12 3.74 -4.03
CA LEU A 209 -8.87 4.83 -3.39
C LEU A 209 -9.14 4.47 -1.93
N GLY A 210 -8.23 4.85 -1.04
CA GLY A 210 -8.36 4.64 0.40
C GLY A 210 -9.19 5.74 1.09
N ALA A 211 -9.29 5.63 2.42
CA ALA A 211 -10.02 6.62 3.21
C ALA A 211 -9.32 8.00 3.20
N ASP A 212 -8.03 8.05 3.54
CA ASP A 212 -7.26 9.30 3.64
C ASP A 212 -6.23 9.47 2.52
N THR A 213 -6.02 8.43 1.70
CA THR A 213 -4.98 8.42 0.67
C THR A 213 -5.49 7.79 -0.61
N THR A 214 -4.97 8.25 -1.72
CA THR A 214 -5.08 7.60 -3.02
C THR A 214 -3.69 7.20 -3.48
N THR A 215 -3.49 5.93 -3.82
CA THR A 215 -2.21 5.43 -4.30
C THR A 215 -2.30 5.04 -5.77
N LEU A 216 -1.35 5.52 -6.56
CA LEU A 216 -1.19 5.18 -7.97
C LEU A 216 0.06 4.31 -8.14
N VAL A 217 -0.10 3.16 -8.80
CA VAL A 217 1.00 2.30 -9.23
C VAL A 217 0.92 2.08 -10.73
N VAL A 218 2.00 2.36 -11.45
CA VAL A 218 2.07 2.20 -12.90
C VAL A 218 3.04 1.08 -13.26
N TYR A 219 2.57 0.17 -14.11
CA TYR A 219 3.37 -0.91 -14.68
C TYR A 219 3.56 -0.75 -16.18
N LYS A 220 4.69 -1.20 -16.69
CA LYS A 220 4.99 -1.42 -18.11
C LYS A 220 6.08 -2.47 -18.23
N ASN A 221 5.92 -3.40 -19.17
CA ASN A 221 6.84 -4.53 -19.39
C ASN A 221 7.04 -5.40 -18.13
N ASN A 222 5.99 -5.59 -17.33
CA ASN A 222 6.00 -6.26 -16.02
C ASN A 222 6.86 -5.58 -14.95
N ILE A 223 7.31 -4.36 -15.16
CA ILE A 223 8.15 -3.60 -14.24
C ILE A 223 7.34 -2.43 -13.67
N VAL A 224 7.48 -2.17 -12.37
CA VAL A 224 6.95 -0.96 -11.74
C VAL A 224 7.69 0.24 -12.30
N ARG A 225 6.96 1.20 -12.87
CA ARG A 225 7.52 2.41 -13.49
C ARG A 225 7.27 3.67 -12.67
N TYR A 226 6.26 3.62 -11.81
CA TYR A 226 5.92 4.74 -10.95
C TYR A 226 5.07 4.28 -9.77
N LEU A 227 5.28 4.86 -8.62
CA LEU A 227 4.44 4.73 -7.44
C LEU A 227 4.37 6.05 -6.70
N VAL A 228 3.18 6.49 -6.35
CA VAL A 228 2.97 7.67 -5.53
C VAL A 228 1.71 7.50 -4.67
N THR A 229 1.78 7.99 -3.44
CA THR A 229 0.62 8.11 -2.56
C THR A 229 0.29 9.58 -2.35
N ILE A 230 -0.95 9.94 -2.67
CA ILE A 230 -1.49 11.30 -2.52
C ILE A 230 -2.30 11.34 -1.23
N PRO A 231 -2.15 12.36 -0.37
CA PRO A 231 -2.85 12.46 0.91
C PRO A 231 -4.29 13.00 0.74
N LEU A 232 -5.02 12.46 -0.21
CA LEU A 232 -6.43 12.70 -0.50
C LEU A 232 -7.12 11.35 -0.66
N GLY A 233 -8.27 11.16 -0.06
CA GLY A 233 -9.04 9.93 -0.13
C GLY A 233 -10.53 10.18 0.11
N CYS A 234 -11.30 9.12 0.22
CA CYS A 234 -12.77 9.17 0.34
C CYS A 234 -13.26 9.90 1.61
N SER A 235 -12.42 10.01 2.66
CA SER A 235 -12.75 10.82 3.85
C SER A 235 -12.86 12.32 3.55
N ASN A 236 -12.33 12.80 2.42
CA ASN A 236 -12.49 14.20 2.03
C ASN A 236 -13.95 14.49 1.65
N ILE A 237 -14.65 13.53 1.02
CA ILE A 237 -16.08 13.63 0.75
C ILE A 237 -16.87 13.78 2.05
N ASN A 238 -16.50 13.00 3.09
CA ASN A 238 -17.15 13.12 4.40
C ASN A 238 -16.95 14.49 5.03
N LYS A 239 -15.75 15.10 4.85
CA LYS A 239 -15.48 16.47 5.35
C LYS A 239 -16.31 17.51 4.61
N ASP A 240 -16.53 17.33 3.32
CA ASP A 240 -17.38 18.22 2.54
C ASP A 240 -18.85 18.05 2.97
N LEU A 241 -19.31 16.82 3.18
CA LEU A 241 -20.64 16.54 3.72
C LEU A 241 -20.84 17.09 5.15
N ALA A 242 -19.81 17.09 6.00
CA ALA A 242 -19.87 17.66 7.34
C ALA A 242 -20.05 19.19 7.36
N THR A 243 -19.97 19.86 6.21
CA THR A 243 -20.35 21.28 6.09
C THR A 243 -21.86 21.47 6.05
N LEU A 244 -22.61 20.40 5.74
CA LEU A 244 -24.07 20.39 5.81
C LEU A 244 -24.52 20.22 7.27
N PRO A 245 -25.77 20.54 7.61
CA PRO A 245 -26.29 20.38 8.97
C PRO A 245 -26.60 18.90 9.30
N ILE A 246 -25.60 18.02 9.17
CA ILE A 246 -25.62 16.59 9.53
C ILE A 246 -24.53 16.30 10.55
N ASP A 247 -24.71 15.26 11.37
CA ASP A 247 -23.69 14.85 12.30
C ASP A 247 -22.51 14.15 11.58
N ASP A 248 -21.29 14.35 12.06
CA ASP A 248 -20.10 13.72 11.50
C ASP A 248 -20.24 12.19 11.41
N ALA A 249 -20.96 11.56 12.35
CA ALA A 249 -21.23 10.13 12.36
C ALA A 249 -22.13 9.66 11.21
N GLU A 250 -22.98 10.55 10.68
CA GLU A 250 -23.93 10.24 9.61
C GLU A 250 -23.33 10.47 8.22
N THR A 251 -22.20 11.22 8.10
CA THR A 251 -21.61 11.57 6.81
C THR A 251 -21.25 10.35 5.97
N GLU A 252 -20.74 9.28 6.59
CA GLU A 252 -20.39 8.04 5.89
C GLU A 252 -21.64 7.34 5.33
N ASP A 253 -22.71 7.28 6.12
CA ASP A 253 -23.98 6.66 5.71
C ASP A 253 -24.63 7.44 4.58
N VAL A 254 -24.59 8.77 4.66
CA VAL A 254 -25.09 9.67 3.59
C VAL A 254 -24.31 9.46 2.31
N LYS A 255 -22.96 9.45 2.38
CA LYS A 255 -22.10 9.19 1.23
C LYS A 255 -22.40 7.84 0.57
N LEU A 256 -22.50 6.77 1.37
CA LEU A 256 -22.75 5.41 0.86
C LEU A 256 -24.14 5.24 0.27
N LYS A 257 -25.13 5.93 0.80
CA LYS A 257 -26.53 5.79 0.37
C LYS A 257 -26.90 6.67 -0.81
N TYR A 258 -26.33 7.88 -0.88
CA TYR A 258 -26.73 8.89 -1.85
C TYR A 258 -25.60 9.34 -2.78
N GLY A 259 -24.35 8.97 -2.48
CA GLY A 259 -23.20 9.31 -3.34
C GLY A 259 -23.33 8.63 -4.70
N ASP A 260 -23.23 9.41 -5.76
CA ASP A 260 -23.21 8.96 -7.14
C ASP A 260 -22.07 9.63 -7.89
N ALA A 261 -21.17 8.81 -8.46
CA ALA A 261 -20.05 9.29 -9.26
C ALA A 261 -20.35 9.35 -10.76
N CYS A 262 -21.53 8.88 -11.17
CA CYS A 262 -21.99 8.95 -12.55
C CYS A 262 -22.74 10.27 -12.75
N GLN A 263 -22.18 11.19 -13.56
CA GLN A 263 -22.95 12.32 -14.07
C GLN A 263 -23.80 11.79 -15.23
N ASP A 264 -25.06 11.44 -14.95
CA ASP A 264 -26.05 11.37 -16.00
C ASP A 264 -26.33 12.80 -16.48
N THR A 265 -25.91 13.09 -17.71
CA THR A 265 -26.16 14.36 -18.39
C THR A 265 -27.65 14.62 -18.63
N ASP A 266 -28.49 13.63 -18.39
CA ASP A 266 -29.97 13.69 -18.48
C ASP A 266 -30.63 13.65 -17.10
N MET A 267 -30.19 14.43 -16.14
CA MET A 267 -30.99 14.76 -14.98
C MET A 267 -32.16 15.63 -15.47
N SER A 268 -33.24 14.97 -15.96
CA SER A 268 -34.50 15.61 -16.17
C SER A 268 -34.90 16.28 -14.85
N GLU A 269 -35.28 17.55 -14.92
CA GLU A 269 -35.71 18.38 -13.78
C GLU A 269 -36.90 17.82 -12.98
N GLU A 270 -37.39 16.62 -13.35
CA GLU A 270 -38.62 15.99 -12.82
C GLU A 270 -38.37 14.84 -11.84
N ALA A 271 -37.12 14.56 -11.40
CA ALA A 271 -36.91 13.59 -10.34
C ALA A 271 -37.46 14.15 -9.01
N ASP A 272 -38.39 13.42 -8.39
CA ASP A 272 -38.92 13.72 -7.06
C ASP A 272 -37.78 14.10 -6.10
N PRO A 273 -37.88 15.20 -5.34
CA PRO A 273 -36.86 15.61 -4.41
C PRO A 273 -36.66 14.53 -3.36
N GLN A 274 -35.52 13.85 -3.44
CA GLN A 274 -35.14 12.84 -2.45
C GLN A 274 -34.48 13.56 -1.27
N PHE A 275 -35.07 13.43 -0.09
CA PHE A 275 -34.57 14.01 1.14
C PHE A 275 -33.88 12.93 2.01
N TYR A 276 -32.74 13.29 2.57
CA TYR A 276 -32.19 12.58 3.70
C TYR A 276 -32.75 13.16 4.99
N THR A 277 -33.28 12.30 5.85
CA THR A 277 -33.75 12.72 7.18
C THR A 277 -32.65 12.36 8.19
N THR A 278 -32.08 13.38 8.83
CA THR A 278 -31.06 13.23 9.88
C THR A 278 -31.65 12.57 11.12
N SER A 279 -30.79 12.10 12.03
CA SER A 279 -31.18 11.50 13.31
C SER A 279 -32.00 12.44 14.20
N ASP A 280 -31.80 13.76 14.05
CA ASP A 280 -32.56 14.80 14.74
C ASP A 280 -33.82 15.30 13.98
N GLY A 281 -34.19 14.62 12.88
CA GLY A 281 -35.41 14.87 12.10
C GLY A 281 -35.33 15.98 11.06
N ARG A 282 -34.15 16.55 10.80
CA ARG A 282 -33.97 17.54 9.73
C ARG A 282 -33.98 16.86 8.36
N GLN A 283 -34.49 17.56 7.35
CA GLN A 283 -34.48 17.10 5.96
C GLN A 283 -33.41 17.86 5.16
N ILE A 284 -32.56 17.11 4.48
CA ILE A 284 -31.51 17.65 3.61
C ILE A 284 -31.77 17.16 2.20
N ASP A 285 -31.83 18.08 1.24
CA ASP A 285 -32.02 17.76 -0.17
C ASP A 285 -30.83 16.98 -0.71
N ARG A 286 -31.05 15.87 -1.41
CA ARG A 286 -30.05 15.07 -2.09
C ARG A 286 -29.16 15.93 -3.02
N LYS A 287 -29.71 16.93 -3.70
CA LYS A 287 -28.92 17.85 -4.55
C LYS A 287 -27.85 18.62 -3.82
N SER A 288 -27.95 18.74 -2.49
CA SER A 288 -26.93 19.38 -1.64
C SER A 288 -25.81 18.41 -1.26
N VAL A 289 -25.92 17.11 -1.60
CA VAL A 289 -25.02 16.03 -1.20
C VAL A 289 -24.16 15.54 -2.39
N VAL A 290 -24.50 15.92 -3.61
CA VAL A 290 -23.84 15.50 -4.86
C VAL A 290 -22.78 16.50 -5.30
#